data_0fa1e5ed20cf97872135af9b932a7ea4
#
_entry.id   0fa1e5ed20cf97872135af9b932a7ea4
#
_cell.length_a   1.000
_cell.length_b   1.000
_cell.length_c   1.000
_cell.angle_alpha   90.00
_cell.angle_beta   90.00
_cell.angle_gamma   90.00
#
_symmetry.space_group_name_H-M   'P 1'
#
loop_
_entity.id
_entity.type
_entity.pdbx_description
1 polymer ?
#
loop_
_entity_poly.entity_id
_entity_poly.type
_entity_poly.pdbx_seq_one_letter_code
_entity_poly.pdbx_strand_id
1 'polypeptide(L)'
;MSEDIEEQVLQQSCDSLLFALRLDESTDISGQAQLLIFIRIVYNEDIVDNLLCCKTLSETTKGEDIFEIVNNYLKFANLPCDKCIGVCTDGSPAITGSVKGFTSFTKKKNENIIFTHCFLHRRSPYDKNISRGFKKSFGSSCENSDNSKLLFHSAIRWLSRGRVLSRFYDLSEEIIVFLTIEESKYKFLRDEKWWTKVSFLTDIFEHLNKLNTSVQGCNENILTSTDKIMAFNEKLTLWKTQVDQKKLTMFPRTAERDVYARLVSLISESIMLLKDKMTKYFPSVNVDDYDWVRNPFSVSVNEVIGLRFSEEDNLISLKNDRTLNLKFNEMTVNKFWIYAQAEFPEISIKAITILLPFSTLYLREQGFSAVTTIISKKRERLRSVEEDSEDSRTCPPPDTMDVPPPKGTIFPRTKNK
;
A
#
# COMPACT_ATOMS: atom_id res chain seq x y z
N MET A 1 -13.31 7.46 27.38
CA MET A 1 -12.96 6.23 26.60
C MET A 1 -11.84 6.52 25.58
N SER A 2 -11.86 7.65 24.89
CA SER A 2 -10.77 8.04 23.97
C SER A 2 -9.44 8.31 24.70
N GLU A 3 -9.45 9.02 25.80
CA GLU A 3 -8.26 9.33 26.62
C GLU A 3 -7.58 8.06 27.13
N ASP A 4 -8.36 7.07 27.61
CA ASP A 4 -7.82 5.79 28.09
C ASP A 4 -7.06 5.01 27.02
N ILE A 5 -7.54 5.05 25.76
CA ILE A 5 -6.90 4.35 24.65
C ILE A 5 -5.62 5.08 24.22
N GLU A 6 -5.65 6.42 24.14
CA GLU A 6 -4.48 7.22 23.84
C GLU A 6 -3.39 6.98 24.88
N GLU A 7 -3.74 6.99 26.17
CA GLU A 7 -2.81 6.71 27.25
C GLU A 7 -2.18 5.30 27.15
N GLN A 8 -3.00 4.27 26.82
CA GLN A 8 -2.50 2.92 26.61
C GLN A 8 -1.52 2.85 25.40
N VAL A 9 -1.85 3.49 24.27
CA VAL A 9 -0.95 3.53 23.11
C VAL A 9 0.34 4.25 23.43
N LEU A 10 0.27 5.38 24.15
CA LEU A 10 1.45 6.13 24.57
C LEU A 10 2.34 5.30 25.51
N GLN A 11 1.74 4.62 26.49
CA GLN A 11 2.48 3.75 27.41
C GLN A 11 3.19 2.62 26.67
N GLN A 12 2.47 1.89 25.80
CA GLN A 12 3.04 0.83 24.97
C GLN A 12 4.18 1.34 24.07
N SER A 13 4.03 2.57 23.55
CA SER A 13 5.01 3.18 22.67
C SER A 13 6.28 3.61 23.43
N CYS A 14 6.15 4.10 24.67
CA CYS A 14 7.27 4.46 25.53
C CYS A 14 8.08 3.24 25.96
N ASP A 15 7.41 2.09 26.17
CA ASP A 15 8.05 0.84 26.58
C ASP A 15 8.84 0.19 25.43
N SER A 16 8.54 0.54 24.18
CA SER A 16 9.26 0.02 23.01
C SER A 16 10.65 0.64 22.89
N LEU A 17 11.66 -0.20 22.59
CA LEU A 17 13.03 0.25 22.35
C LEU A 17 13.14 1.12 21.10
N LEU A 18 12.43 0.75 20.06
CA LEU A 18 12.44 1.38 18.74
C LEU A 18 11.01 1.56 18.24
N PHE A 19 10.80 2.55 17.39
CA PHE A 19 9.52 2.72 16.71
C PHE A 19 9.71 3.25 15.29
N ALA A 20 8.70 3.03 14.46
CA ALA A 20 8.59 3.65 13.15
C ALA A 20 7.28 4.44 13.06
N LEU A 21 7.30 5.51 12.28
CA LEU A 21 6.14 6.36 12.05
C LEU A 21 5.62 6.19 10.64
N ARG A 22 4.34 6.44 10.49
CA ARG A 22 3.69 6.61 9.20
C ARG A 22 2.82 7.85 9.24
N LEU A 23 3.05 8.75 8.28
CA LEU A 23 2.36 10.02 8.15
C LEU A 23 1.51 10.01 6.89
N ASP A 24 0.26 10.41 7.03
CA ASP A 24 -0.65 10.55 5.92
C ASP A 24 -1.49 11.81 6.05
N GLU A 25 -1.57 12.57 4.96
CA GLU A 25 -2.36 13.78 4.86
C GLU A 25 -3.63 13.52 4.04
N SER A 26 -4.76 13.97 4.53
CA SER A 26 -6.02 13.96 3.80
C SER A 26 -6.83 15.20 4.11
N THR A 27 -7.82 15.47 3.28
CA THR A 27 -8.76 16.57 3.48
C THR A 27 -10.09 16.00 3.95
N ASP A 28 -10.62 16.53 5.03
CA ASP A 28 -11.93 16.16 5.55
C ASP A 28 -13.09 16.73 4.71
N ILE A 29 -14.32 16.42 5.12
CA ILE A 29 -15.54 16.88 4.42
C ILE A 29 -15.70 18.41 4.47
N SER A 30 -15.14 19.06 5.50
CA SER A 30 -15.16 20.52 5.67
C SER A 30 -14.08 21.23 4.86
N GLY A 31 -13.18 20.47 4.18
CA GLY A 31 -12.07 21.02 3.40
C GLY A 31 -10.82 21.27 4.23
N GLN A 32 -10.79 20.88 5.51
CA GLN A 32 -9.61 21.01 6.36
C GLN A 32 -8.64 19.86 6.15
N ALA A 33 -7.35 20.18 6.09
CA ALA A 33 -6.30 19.18 5.99
C ALA A 33 -6.07 18.52 7.37
N GLN A 34 -6.08 17.18 7.39
CA GLN A 34 -5.89 16.36 8.58
C GLN A 34 -4.61 15.51 8.38
N LEU A 35 -3.75 15.49 9.39
CA LEU A 35 -2.55 14.64 9.45
C LEU A 35 -2.82 13.47 10.39
N LEU A 36 -2.85 12.26 9.84
CA LEU A 36 -2.89 11.04 10.64
C LEU A 36 -1.46 10.53 10.85
N ILE A 37 -1.14 10.26 12.11
CA ILE A 37 0.15 9.70 12.51
C ILE A 37 -0.11 8.33 13.12
N PHE A 38 0.47 7.30 12.49
CA PHE A 38 0.48 5.95 13.02
C PHE A 38 1.88 5.61 13.51
N ILE A 39 1.95 4.76 14.52
CA ILE A 39 3.17 4.26 15.10
C ILE A 39 3.21 2.75 15.00
N ARG A 40 4.37 2.19 14.68
CA ARG A 40 4.67 0.77 14.71
C ARG A 40 5.73 0.52 15.78
N ILE A 41 5.43 -0.39 16.68
CA ILE A 41 6.24 -0.69 17.87
C ILE A 41 6.37 -2.20 18.05
N VAL A 42 7.31 -2.59 18.89
CA VAL A 42 7.37 -3.96 19.44
C VAL A 42 6.59 -3.97 20.75
N TYR A 43 5.55 -4.79 20.81
CA TYR A 43 4.71 -4.93 22.00
C TYR A 43 4.18 -6.37 22.11
N ASN A 44 4.20 -6.96 23.32
CA ASN A 44 3.74 -8.32 23.58
C ASN A 44 4.31 -9.37 22.59
N GLU A 45 5.63 -9.34 22.41
CA GLU A 45 6.37 -10.28 21.55
C GLU A 45 5.96 -10.22 20.05
N ASP A 46 5.36 -9.12 19.61
CA ASP A 46 5.00 -8.92 18.20
C ASP A 46 5.23 -7.47 17.75
N ILE A 47 5.18 -7.24 16.44
CA ILE A 47 5.16 -5.90 15.85
C ILE A 47 3.70 -5.48 15.69
N VAL A 48 3.33 -4.37 16.31
CA VAL A 48 1.96 -3.85 16.30
C VAL A 48 1.88 -2.43 15.73
N ASP A 49 0.78 -2.16 15.05
CA ASP A 49 0.45 -0.88 14.44
C ASP A 49 -0.66 -0.20 15.23
N ASN A 50 -0.44 1.04 15.67
CA ASN A 50 -1.45 1.84 16.36
C ASN A 50 -1.62 3.21 15.69
N LEU A 51 -2.81 3.79 15.76
CA LEU A 51 -2.99 5.21 15.47
C LEU A 51 -2.46 6.00 16.67
N LEU A 52 -1.48 6.85 16.43
CA LEU A 52 -0.87 7.65 17.47
C LEU A 52 -1.67 8.94 17.72
N CYS A 53 -2.00 9.65 16.65
CA CYS A 53 -2.89 10.83 16.72
C CYS A 53 -3.40 11.25 15.35
N CYS A 54 -4.45 12.11 15.37
CA CYS A 54 -4.95 12.85 14.24
C CYS A 54 -4.85 14.35 14.56
N LYS A 55 -4.15 15.13 13.73
CA LYS A 55 -3.93 16.57 13.93
C LYS A 55 -4.41 17.39 12.74
N THR A 56 -5.18 18.43 13.00
CA THR A 56 -5.59 19.37 11.97
C THR A 56 -4.38 20.22 11.56
N LEU A 57 -4.13 20.28 10.26
CA LEU A 57 -3.10 21.14 9.68
C LEU A 57 -3.66 22.56 9.46
N SER A 58 -2.78 23.55 9.60
CA SER A 58 -3.09 24.94 9.23
C SER A 58 -3.31 25.06 7.72
N GLU A 59 -3.83 26.19 7.25
CA GLU A 59 -4.13 26.45 5.82
C GLU A 59 -2.95 26.21 4.88
N THR A 60 -1.71 26.23 5.38
CA THR A 60 -0.50 25.96 4.59
C THR A 60 0.14 24.65 5.05
N THR A 61 0.03 23.60 4.22
CA THR A 61 0.69 22.31 4.46
C THR A 61 2.15 22.34 4.02
N LYS A 62 3.00 23.11 4.72
CA LYS A 62 4.45 23.13 4.46
C LYS A 62 5.15 22.02 5.24
N GLY A 63 6.28 21.56 4.72
CA GLY A 63 7.08 20.53 5.39
C GLY A 63 7.55 20.93 6.79
N GLU A 64 7.77 22.22 7.04
CA GLU A 64 8.12 22.77 8.35
C GLU A 64 6.97 22.64 9.34
N ASP A 65 5.74 23.00 8.92
CA ASP A 65 4.53 22.91 9.76
C ASP A 65 4.27 21.45 10.18
N ILE A 66 4.37 20.51 9.21
CA ILE A 66 4.25 19.08 9.50
C ILE A 66 5.33 18.62 10.48
N PHE A 67 6.58 19.08 10.29
CA PHE A 67 7.67 18.72 11.19
C PHE A 67 7.44 19.24 12.61
N GLU A 68 6.99 20.46 12.78
CA GLU A 68 6.71 21.05 14.08
C GLU A 68 5.59 20.30 14.81
N ILE A 69 4.49 19.98 14.11
CA ILE A 69 3.37 19.23 14.69
C ILE A 69 3.84 17.85 15.17
N VAL A 70 4.53 17.09 14.31
CA VAL A 70 5.05 15.76 14.66
C VAL A 70 6.05 15.84 15.81
N ASN A 71 7.01 16.76 15.74
CA ASN A 71 8.04 16.92 16.75
C ASN A 71 7.48 17.36 18.12
N ASN A 72 6.50 18.26 18.14
CA ASN A 72 5.86 18.70 19.37
C ASN A 72 5.02 17.58 19.98
N TYR A 73 4.32 16.81 19.16
CA TYR A 73 3.57 15.65 19.65
C TYR A 73 4.50 14.56 20.21
N LEU A 74 5.58 14.23 19.52
CA LEU A 74 6.57 13.24 20.03
C LEU A 74 7.18 13.68 21.36
N LYS A 75 7.44 14.99 21.55
CA LYS A 75 7.93 15.51 22.83
C LYS A 75 6.85 15.38 23.92
N PHE A 76 5.61 15.74 23.63
CA PHE A 76 4.48 15.59 24.54
C PHE A 76 4.31 14.12 24.97
N ALA A 77 4.42 13.20 24.00
CA ALA A 77 4.30 11.75 24.18
C ALA A 77 5.53 11.10 24.83
N ASN A 78 6.58 11.84 25.19
CA ASN A 78 7.86 11.32 25.68
C ASN A 78 8.49 10.27 24.75
N LEU A 79 8.32 10.42 23.44
CA LEU A 79 8.88 9.55 22.40
C LEU A 79 10.13 10.21 21.79
N PRO A 80 11.33 9.83 22.21
CA PRO A 80 12.55 10.47 21.74
C PRO A 80 12.82 10.12 20.27
N CYS A 81 13.19 11.13 19.48
CA CYS A 81 13.38 11.02 18.03
C CYS A 81 14.52 10.06 17.63
N ASP A 82 15.49 9.82 18.52
CA ASP A 82 16.58 8.86 18.31
C ASP A 82 16.13 7.40 18.30
N LYS A 83 15.00 7.08 18.95
CA LYS A 83 14.37 5.77 18.88
C LYS A 83 13.53 5.58 17.59
N CYS A 84 13.27 6.64 16.82
CA CYS A 84 12.55 6.56 15.55
C CYS A 84 13.49 6.07 14.46
N ILE A 85 13.27 4.86 13.95
CA ILE A 85 14.13 4.24 12.94
C ILE A 85 13.58 4.37 11.53
N GLY A 86 12.31 4.68 11.37
CA GLY A 86 11.70 4.77 10.05
C GLY A 86 10.51 5.70 10.00
N VAL A 87 10.36 6.39 8.86
CA VAL A 87 9.18 7.20 8.56
C VAL A 87 8.69 6.89 7.16
N CYS A 88 7.42 6.46 7.05
CA CYS A 88 6.75 6.21 5.79
C CYS A 88 5.75 7.33 5.47
N THR A 89 5.77 7.82 4.24
CA THR A 89 4.94 8.96 3.79
C THR A 89 4.41 8.76 2.37
N ASP A 90 3.50 9.62 1.94
CA ASP A 90 2.94 9.62 0.58
C ASP A 90 3.86 10.19 -0.50
N GLY A 91 4.98 10.79 -0.11
CA GLY A 91 5.94 11.38 -1.04
C GLY A 91 5.52 12.71 -1.65
N SER A 92 4.60 13.44 -1.03
CA SER A 92 4.23 14.79 -1.46
C SER A 92 5.44 15.75 -1.43
N PRO A 93 5.44 16.84 -2.22
CA PRO A 93 6.54 17.81 -2.21
C PRO A 93 6.78 18.47 -0.85
N ALA A 94 5.74 18.67 -0.04
CA ALA A 94 5.85 19.17 1.32
C ALA A 94 6.65 18.23 2.22
N ILE A 95 6.56 16.93 1.96
CA ILE A 95 7.25 15.90 2.72
C ILE A 95 8.66 15.65 2.19
N THR A 96 8.81 15.46 0.87
CA THR A 96 10.07 14.98 0.27
C THR A 96 11.01 16.09 -0.21
N GLY A 97 10.63 17.35 -0.11
CA GLY A 97 11.45 18.49 -0.56
C GLY A 97 12.84 18.48 0.09
N SER A 98 13.89 18.59 -0.73
CA SER A 98 15.29 18.43 -0.30
C SER A 98 15.78 19.51 0.68
N VAL A 99 15.16 20.70 0.70
CA VAL A 99 15.58 21.83 1.53
C VAL A 99 14.55 22.17 2.61
N LYS A 100 13.26 22.22 2.23
CA LYS A 100 12.15 22.65 3.09
C LYS A 100 11.10 21.56 3.29
N GLY A 101 11.39 20.32 2.94
CA GLY A 101 10.51 19.20 3.18
C GLY A 101 10.64 18.65 4.59
N PHE A 102 9.58 18.03 5.09
CA PHE A 102 9.53 17.34 6.37
C PHE A 102 10.74 16.41 6.58
N THR A 103 11.09 15.62 5.55
CA THR A 103 12.23 14.68 5.59
C THR A 103 13.57 15.38 5.84
N SER A 104 13.75 16.59 5.29
CA SER A 104 14.97 17.38 5.48
C SER A 104 15.12 17.84 6.93
N PHE A 105 14.04 18.31 7.55
CA PHE A 105 14.06 18.72 8.97
C PHE A 105 14.25 17.52 9.90
N THR A 106 13.62 16.40 9.62
CA THR A 106 13.72 15.19 10.42
C THR A 106 15.12 14.59 10.36
N LYS A 107 15.76 14.54 9.17
CA LYS A 107 17.16 14.08 9.02
C LYS A 107 18.17 14.92 9.78
N LYS A 108 17.94 16.21 9.93
CA LYS A 108 18.81 17.06 10.75
C LYS A 108 18.77 16.69 12.24
N LYS A 109 17.69 16.09 12.71
CA LYS A 109 17.55 15.62 14.10
C LYS A 109 18.05 14.21 14.32
N ASN A 110 17.79 13.32 13.37
CA ASN A 110 18.22 11.94 13.41
C ASN A 110 18.60 11.49 11.99
N GLU A 111 19.90 11.40 11.71
CA GLU A 111 20.45 11.02 10.41
C GLU A 111 20.14 9.56 10.04
N ASN A 112 19.93 8.71 11.03
CA ASN A 112 19.74 7.27 10.88
C ASN A 112 18.30 6.88 10.48
N ILE A 113 17.35 7.84 10.43
CA ILE A 113 15.97 7.54 10.05
C ILE A 113 15.89 7.09 8.60
N ILE A 114 15.29 5.92 8.39
CA ILE A 114 14.96 5.39 7.06
C ILE A 114 13.66 6.02 6.58
N PHE A 115 13.73 6.78 5.48
CA PHE A 115 12.53 7.31 4.85
C PHE A 115 12.05 6.36 3.76
N THR A 116 10.84 5.85 3.94
CA THR A 116 10.16 5.04 2.95
C THR A 116 9.05 5.85 2.28
N HIS A 117 9.07 5.87 0.96
CA HIS A 117 7.93 6.36 0.21
C HIS A 117 6.93 5.21 0.05
N CYS A 118 5.71 5.41 0.51
CA CYS A 118 4.64 4.41 0.44
C CYS A 118 4.52 3.81 -0.96
N PHE A 119 4.60 2.50 -1.06
CA PHE A 119 4.49 1.78 -2.33
C PHE A 119 3.16 2.05 -3.05
N LEU A 120 2.09 2.31 -2.31
CA LEU A 120 0.77 2.62 -2.86
C LEU A 120 0.67 4.04 -3.42
N HIS A 121 1.43 4.99 -2.85
CA HIS A 121 1.41 6.41 -3.22
C HIS A 121 2.56 6.81 -4.14
N ARG A 122 3.49 5.92 -4.39
CA ARG A 122 4.42 6.14 -5.49
C ARG A 122 3.59 6.29 -6.75
N ARG A 123 3.07 7.54 -6.94
CA ARG A 123 2.20 7.91 -8.05
C ARG A 123 2.86 7.43 -9.31
N SER A 124 2.33 6.36 -9.81
CA SER A 124 2.69 5.92 -11.09
C SER A 124 2.39 7.08 -12.05
N PRO A 125 3.36 7.52 -12.86
CA PRO A 125 3.10 8.28 -14.07
C PRO A 125 2.17 7.53 -15.02
N TYR A 126 1.71 6.35 -14.62
CA TYR A 126 0.62 5.59 -15.19
C TYR A 126 -0.58 6.44 -15.50
N ASP A 127 -1.01 7.26 -14.53
CA ASP A 127 -2.17 8.11 -14.70
C ASP A 127 -2.04 9.09 -15.86
N LYS A 128 -0.85 9.65 -16.05
CA LYS A 128 -0.64 10.64 -17.11
C LYS A 128 -0.25 10.03 -18.46
N ASN A 129 0.40 8.88 -18.47
CA ASN A 129 0.97 8.32 -19.69
C ASN A 129 0.23 7.09 -20.22
N ILE A 130 -0.37 6.24 -19.39
CA ILE A 130 -1.39 5.31 -19.88
C ILE A 130 -2.58 6.14 -20.38
N SER A 131 -3.05 7.13 -19.61
CA SER A 131 -4.05 8.09 -20.11
C SER A 131 -3.56 8.82 -21.36
N ARG A 132 -2.28 9.22 -21.49
CA ARG A 132 -1.75 9.85 -22.71
C ARG A 132 -1.47 8.85 -23.83
N GLY A 133 -0.94 7.68 -23.55
CA GLY A 133 -0.77 6.60 -24.53
C GLY A 133 -2.12 6.08 -25.01
N PHE A 134 -3.07 5.91 -24.10
CA PHE A 134 -4.44 5.62 -24.44
C PHE A 134 -5.14 6.82 -25.11
N LYS A 135 -4.98 8.06 -24.66
CA LYS A 135 -5.47 9.24 -25.38
C LYS A 135 -4.90 9.30 -26.81
N LYS A 136 -3.62 9.01 -27.01
CA LYS A 136 -3.04 8.90 -28.36
C LYS A 136 -3.61 7.73 -29.18
N SER A 137 -3.93 6.60 -28.54
CA SER A 137 -4.47 5.40 -29.19
C SER A 137 -5.99 5.41 -29.32
N PHE A 138 -6.71 6.12 -28.44
CA PHE A 138 -8.16 6.24 -28.44
C PHE A 138 -8.66 7.42 -29.29
N GLY A 139 -7.75 8.27 -29.81
CA GLY A 139 -8.08 9.44 -30.64
C GLY A 139 -8.74 10.58 -29.84
N SER A 140 -8.78 11.74 -30.47
CA SER A 140 -9.36 12.99 -29.93
C SER A 140 -10.87 12.93 -29.62
N SER A 141 -11.54 11.81 -29.90
CA SER A 141 -12.98 11.60 -29.63
C SER A 141 -13.35 11.64 -28.13
N CYS A 142 -12.35 11.45 -27.22
CA CYS A 142 -12.58 11.57 -25.78
C CYS A 142 -12.30 12.97 -25.19
N GLU A 143 -11.76 13.90 -25.99
CA GLU A 143 -11.35 15.21 -25.47
C GLU A 143 -12.51 16.19 -25.25
N ASN A 144 -13.65 15.97 -25.88
CA ASN A 144 -14.79 16.90 -25.86
C ASN A 144 -16.00 16.45 -25.04
N SER A 145 -15.89 15.38 -24.26
CA SER A 145 -17.01 14.96 -23.41
C SER A 145 -16.71 15.18 -21.92
N ASP A 146 -17.56 15.90 -21.23
CA ASP A 146 -17.61 16.03 -19.75
C ASP A 146 -17.66 14.68 -19.01
N ASN A 147 -17.80 13.58 -19.74
CA ASN A 147 -17.80 12.19 -19.26
C ASN A 147 -16.42 11.67 -18.83
N SER A 148 -15.32 12.44 -19.03
CA SER A 148 -14.06 12.19 -18.36
C SER A 148 -14.22 12.14 -16.83
N LYS A 149 -15.24 12.78 -16.29
CA LYS A 149 -15.56 12.80 -14.86
C LYS A 149 -16.11 11.47 -14.34
N LEU A 150 -16.88 10.73 -15.12
CA LEU A 150 -17.46 9.44 -14.67
C LEU A 150 -16.42 8.32 -14.53
N LEU A 151 -15.37 8.33 -15.37
CA LEU A 151 -14.28 7.37 -15.35
C LEU A 151 -13.11 7.80 -14.42
N PHE A 152 -13.08 9.07 -13.98
CA PHE A 152 -11.92 9.67 -13.32
C PHE A 152 -12.22 10.29 -11.95
N HIS A 153 -13.29 9.89 -11.29
CA HIS A 153 -13.75 10.58 -10.07
C HIS A 153 -12.87 10.43 -8.83
N SER A 154 -11.71 9.83 -8.92
CA SER A 154 -10.71 9.90 -7.85
C SER A 154 -9.31 9.77 -8.43
N ALA A 155 -8.63 10.89 -8.57
CA ALA A 155 -7.24 10.96 -9.05
C ALA A 155 -6.24 10.22 -8.12
N ILE A 156 -6.66 9.75 -6.96
CA ILE A 156 -5.83 9.33 -5.85
C ILE A 156 -5.94 7.82 -5.55
N ARG A 157 -7.02 7.13 -5.95
CA ARG A 157 -7.28 5.75 -5.52
C ARG A 157 -7.29 4.75 -6.69
N TRP A 158 -6.23 4.01 -6.86
CA TRP A 158 -6.09 2.94 -7.85
C TRP A 158 -7.18 1.87 -7.76
N LEU A 159 -7.46 1.40 -6.54
CA LEU A 159 -8.47 0.36 -6.28
C LEU A 159 -9.86 0.76 -6.77
N SER A 160 -10.24 2.02 -6.58
CA SER A 160 -11.54 2.51 -7.03
C SER A 160 -11.63 2.55 -8.56
N ARG A 161 -10.55 2.91 -9.26
CA ARG A 161 -10.51 2.95 -10.72
C ARG A 161 -10.66 1.58 -11.34
N GLY A 162 -9.93 0.59 -10.85
CA GLY A 162 -10.04 -0.78 -11.35
C GLY A 162 -11.45 -1.36 -11.14
N ARG A 163 -12.06 -1.10 -9.98
CA ARG A 163 -13.44 -1.53 -9.71
C ARG A 163 -14.45 -0.82 -10.59
N VAL A 164 -14.32 0.49 -10.79
CA VAL A 164 -15.19 1.25 -11.70
C VAL A 164 -15.03 0.76 -13.13
N LEU A 165 -13.81 0.52 -13.59
CA LEU A 165 -13.54 0.03 -14.92
C LEU A 165 -14.09 -1.38 -15.15
N SER A 166 -13.94 -2.27 -14.17
CA SER A 166 -14.54 -3.61 -14.21
C SER A 166 -16.06 -3.52 -14.32
N ARG A 167 -16.70 -2.76 -13.46
CA ARG A 167 -18.14 -2.56 -13.50
C ARG A 167 -18.62 -1.91 -14.79
N PHE A 168 -17.86 -0.96 -15.32
CA PHE A 168 -18.15 -0.33 -16.63
C PHE A 168 -18.08 -1.36 -17.76
N TYR A 169 -17.09 -2.24 -17.73
CA TYR A 169 -16.96 -3.32 -18.72
C TYR A 169 -18.09 -4.35 -18.58
N ASP A 170 -18.43 -4.73 -17.36
CA ASP A 170 -19.47 -5.71 -17.06
C ASP A 170 -20.88 -5.21 -17.49
N LEU A 171 -21.09 -3.89 -17.46
CA LEU A 171 -22.34 -3.22 -17.90
C LEU A 171 -22.25 -2.71 -19.35
N SER A 172 -21.35 -3.24 -20.16
CA SER A 172 -21.09 -2.72 -21.52
C SER A 172 -22.31 -2.72 -22.43
N GLU A 173 -23.10 -3.77 -22.39
CA GLU A 173 -24.29 -3.91 -23.25
C GLU A 173 -25.37 -2.88 -22.88
N GLU A 174 -25.66 -2.72 -21.60
CA GLU A 174 -26.65 -1.76 -21.11
C GLU A 174 -26.20 -0.32 -21.40
N ILE A 175 -24.90 -0.04 -21.22
CA ILE A 175 -24.32 1.29 -21.51
C ILE A 175 -24.39 1.60 -23.00
N ILE A 176 -24.13 0.63 -23.89
CA ILE A 176 -24.24 0.81 -25.33
C ILE A 176 -25.70 1.12 -25.70
N VAL A 177 -26.66 0.36 -25.19
CA VAL A 177 -28.06 0.57 -25.46
C VAL A 177 -28.51 1.96 -24.98
N PHE A 178 -28.21 2.29 -23.72
CA PHE A 178 -28.67 3.54 -23.12
C PHE A 178 -28.05 4.78 -23.82
N LEU A 179 -26.73 4.85 -23.97
CA LEU A 179 -26.09 6.04 -24.48
C LEU A 179 -26.16 6.22 -25.99
N THR A 180 -26.25 5.14 -26.78
CA THR A 180 -26.32 5.28 -28.24
C THR A 180 -27.72 5.61 -28.75
N ILE A 181 -28.75 5.44 -27.95
CA ILE A 181 -30.09 5.90 -28.25
C ILE A 181 -30.20 7.42 -28.11
N GLU A 182 -29.55 7.98 -27.06
CA GLU A 182 -29.74 9.38 -26.72
C GLU A 182 -28.87 10.35 -27.50
N GLU A 183 -27.59 9.97 -27.82
CA GLU A 183 -26.66 10.93 -28.44
C GLU A 183 -25.70 10.32 -29.46
N SER A 184 -25.58 11.00 -30.62
CA SER A 184 -24.65 10.60 -31.70
C SER A 184 -23.17 10.63 -31.31
N LYS A 185 -22.81 11.37 -30.26
CA LYS A 185 -21.41 11.45 -29.75
C LYS A 185 -20.87 10.15 -29.13
N TYR A 186 -21.77 9.22 -28.75
CA TYR A 186 -21.40 7.93 -28.15
C TYR A 186 -21.28 6.79 -29.17
N LYS A 187 -21.30 7.07 -30.48
CA LYS A 187 -21.18 6.05 -31.54
C LYS A 187 -19.95 5.16 -31.42
N PHE A 188 -18.84 5.64 -30.80
CA PHE A 188 -17.63 4.87 -30.56
C PHE A 188 -17.86 3.67 -29.64
N LEU A 189 -18.88 3.68 -28.80
CA LEU A 189 -19.27 2.53 -27.96
C LEU A 189 -19.75 1.31 -28.77
N ARG A 190 -20.06 1.49 -30.07
CA ARG A 190 -20.36 0.37 -30.99
C ARG A 190 -19.13 -0.21 -31.65
N ASP A 191 -17.94 0.35 -31.40
CA ASP A 191 -16.67 -0.12 -31.97
C ASP A 191 -16.08 -1.26 -31.12
N GLU A 192 -16.11 -2.48 -31.65
CA GLU A 192 -15.50 -3.66 -31.02
C GLU A 192 -14.01 -3.47 -30.71
N LYS A 193 -13.27 -2.78 -31.58
CA LYS A 193 -11.85 -2.47 -31.33
C LYS A 193 -11.65 -1.59 -30.11
N TRP A 194 -12.60 -0.71 -29.84
CA TRP A 194 -12.57 0.12 -28.64
C TRP A 194 -12.80 -0.75 -27.39
N TRP A 195 -13.80 -1.62 -27.40
CA TRP A 195 -14.07 -2.54 -26.28
C TRP A 195 -12.94 -3.54 -26.03
N THR A 196 -12.27 -4.02 -27.08
CA THR A 196 -11.09 -4.88 -26.93
C THR A 196 -9.92 -4.16 -26.21
N LYS A 197 -9.77 -2.86 -26.39
CA LYS A 197 -8.81 -2.07 -25.60
C LYS A 197 -9.29 -1.88 -24.14
N VAL A 198 -10.58 -1.66 -23.93
CA VAL A 198 -11.16 -1.53 -22.58
C VAL A 198 -11.03 -2.83 -21.82
N SER A 199 -11.24 -4.00 -22.46
CA SER A 199 -11.03 -5.30 -21.83
C SER A 199 -9.60 -5.47 -21.33
N PHE A 200 -8.59 -5.12 -22.15
CA PHE A 200 -7.18 -5.16 -21.72
C PHE A 200 -6.89 -4.22 -20.54
N LEU A 201 -7.46 -3.01 -20.57
CA LEU A 201 -7.35 -2.09 -19.43
C LEU A 201 -7.94 -2.70 -18.17
N THR A 202 -9.11 -3.29 -18.28
CA THR A 202 -9.79 -3.91 -17.14
C THR A 202 -8.96 -5.04 -16.56
N ASP A 203 -8.42 -5.91 -17.40
CA ASP A 203 -7.58 -7.03 -16.99
C ASP A 203 -6.27 -6.57 -16.31
N ILE A 204 -5.56 -5.59 -16.90
CA ILE A 204 -4.30 -5.09 -16.31
C ILE A 204 -4.54 -4.35 -14.99
N PHE A 205 -5.63 -3.58 -14.88
CA PHE A 205 -5.98 -2.93 -13.62
C PHE A 205 -6.40 -3.94 -12.53
N GLU A 206 -7.00 -5.06 -12.91
CA GLU A 206 -7.28 -6.14 -11.96
C GLU A 206 -5.99 -6.74 -11.40
N HIS A 207 -4.99 -6.99 -12.24
CA HIS A 207 -3.66 -7.44 -11.78
C HIS A 207 -2.98 -6.41 -10.87
N LEU A 208 -3.05 -5.13 -11.21
CA LEU A 208 -2.53 -4.06 -10.37
C LEU A 208 -3.26 -3.97 -9.03
N ASN A 209 -4.58 -4.15 -9.02
CA ASN A 209 -5.37 -4.19 -7.79
C ASN A 209 -5.00 -5.40 -6.91
N LYS A 210 -4.78 -6.58 -7.52
CA LYS A 210 -4.29 -7.77 -6.78
C LYS A 210 -2.93 -7.52 -6.14
N LEU A 211 -1.99 -6.92 -6.88
CA LEU A 211 -0.70 -6.51 -6.31
C LEU A 211 -0.89 -5.52 -5.17
N ASN A 212 -1.68 -4.47 -5.40
CA ASN A 212 -1.94 -3.44 -4.40
C ASN A 212 -2.54 -4.02 -3.11
N THR A 213 -3.52 -4.92 -3.24
CA THR A 213 -4.10 -5.61 -2.07
C THR A 213 -3.08 -6.53 -1.39
N SER A 214 -2.22 -7.21 -2.14
CA SER A 214 -1.23 -8.11 -1.56
C SER A 214 -0.14 -7.42 -0.73
N VAL A 215 0.18 -6.15 -1.03
CA VAL A 215 1.15 -5.36 -0.25
C VAL A 215 0.47 -4.58 0.89
N GLN A 216 -0.83 -4.82 1.12
CA GLN A 216 -1.60 -4.25 2.22
C GLN A 216 -1.81 -5.31 3.29
N GLY A 217 -1.38 -5.05 4.51
CA GLY A 217 -1.55 -5.98 5.62
C GLY A 217 -0.80 -5.51 6.87
N CYS A 218 -1.24 -5.93 8.04
CA CYS A 218 -0.59 -5.58 9.31
C CYS A 218 0.80 -6.22 9.45
N ASN A 219 1.05 -7.35 8.78
CA ASN A 219 2.34 -8.07 8.84
C ASN A 219 3.28 -7.71 7.68
N GLU A 220 2.91 -6.72 6.84
CA GLU A 220 3.75 -6.30 5.73
C GLU A 220 4.92 -5.44 6.21
N ASN A 221 6.10 -5.80 5.76
CA ASN A 221 7.33 -5.05 5.95
C ASN A 221 7.99 -4.76 4.60
N ILE A 222 9.14 -4.09 4.62
CA ILE A 222 9.82 -3.70 3.39
C ILE A 222 10.28 -4.91 2.57
N LEU A 223 10.66 -6.02 3.23
CA LEU A 223 11.16 -7.22 2.57
C LEU A 223 10.03 -7.93 1.82
N THR A 224 8.91 -8.23 2.52
CA THR A 224 7.76 -8.93 1.92
C THR A 224 7.12 -8.13 0.81
N SER A 225 7.03 -6.81 0.98
CA SER A 225 6.49 -5.92 -0.06
C SER A 225 7.39 -5.85 -1.29
N THR A 226 8.72 -5.85 -1.10
CA THR A 226 9.69 -5.86 -2.21
C THR A 226 9.60 -7.16 -3.00
N ASP A 227 9.50 -8.31 -2.34
CA ASP A 227 9.33 -9.62 -3.02
C ASP A 227 8.10 -9.64 -3.92
N LYS A 228 6.98 -9.14 -3.43
CA LYS A 228 5.73 -9.09 -4.20
C LYS A 228 5.85 -8.19 -5.44
N ILE A 229 6.58 -7.08 -5.32
CA ILE A 229 6.85 -6.17 -6.44
C ILE A 229 7.80 -6.82 -7.44
N MET A 230 8.87 -7.47 -6.98
CA MET A 230 9.80 -8.19 -7.84
C MET A 230 9.09 -9.31 -8.60
N ALA A 231 8.32 -10.14 -7.91
CA ALA A 231 7.51 -11.18 -8.52
C ALA A 231 6.51 -10.62 -9.56
N PHE A 232 5.94 -9.44 -9.31
CA PHE A 232 5.07 -8.79 -10.29
C PHE A 232 5.85 -8.32 -11.53
N ASN A 233 7.06 -7.77 -11.36
CA ASN A 233 7.93 -7.39 -12.47
C ASN A 233 8.34 -8.58 -13.34
N GLU A 234 8.60 -9.73 -12.74
CA GLU A 234 8.86 -10.97 -13.48
C GLU A 234 7.64 -11.45 -14.24
N LYS A 235 6.44 -11.39 -13.61
CA LYS A 235 5.17 -11.68 -14.29
C LYS A 235 4.96 -10.79 -15.52
N LEU A 236 5.27 -9.50 -15.44
CA LEU A 236 5.19 -8.61 -16.61
C LEU A 236 6.09 -9.06 -17.74
N THR A 237 7.29 -9.56 -17.45
CA THR A 237 8.20 -10.11 -18.46
C THR A 237 7.62 -11.37 -19.10
N LEU A 238 7.11 -12.28 -18.30
CA LEU A 238 6.45 -13.50 -18.78
C LEU A 238 5.22 -13.17 -19.65
N TRP A 239 4.37 -12.25 -19.18
CA TRP A 239 3.16 -11.87 -19.92
C TRP A 239 3.48 -11.24 -21.26
N LYS A 240 4.51 -10.39 -21.32
CA LYS A 240 5.00 -9.85 -22.60
C LYS A 240 5.36 -10.97 -23.58
N THR A 241 6.17 -11.92 -23.14
CA THR A 241 6.59 -13.06 -23.98
C THR A 241 5.39 -13.88 -24.48
N GLN A 242 4.39 -14.11 -23.63
CA GLN A 242 3.18 -14.84 -24.00
C GLN A 242 2.31 -14.04 -24.98
N VAL A 243 2.16 -12.72 -24.77
CA VAL A 243 1.44 -11.83 -25.68
C VAL A 243 2.08 -11.82 -27.07
N ASP A 244 3.42 -11.76 -27.15
CA ASP A 244 4.15 -11.82 -28.43
C ASP A 244 3.89 -13.16 -29.17
N GLN A 245 3.61 -14.22 -28.41
CA GLN A 245 3.17 -15.53 -28.93
C GLN A 245 1.66 -15.62 -29.17
N LYS A 246 0.93 -14.52 -29.04
CA LYS A 246 -0.54 -14.43 -29.14
C LYS A 246 -1.30 -15.27 -28.09
N LYS A 247 -0.68 -15.55 -26.95
CA LYS A 247 -1.30 -16.19 -25.79
C LYS A 247 -1.74 -15.13 -24.80
N LEU A 248 -3.04 -15.04 -24.51
CA LEU A 248 -3.66 -14.01 -23.69
C LEU A 248 -4.34 -14.58 -22.43
N THR A 249 -3.95 -15.74 -21.97
CA THR A 249 -4.58 -16.43 -20.82
C THR A 249 -4.56 -15.60 -19.54
N MET A 250 -3.57 -14.71 -19.38
CA MET A 250 -3.49 -13.77 -18.25
C MET A 250 -4.44 -12.58 -18.35
N PHE A 251 -5.04 -12.36 -19.51
CA PHE A 251 -5.99 -11.30 -19.82
C PHE A 251 -7.31 -11.88 -20.29
N PRO A 252 -8.13 -12.48 -19.41
CA PRO A 252 -9.26 -13.30 -19.80
C PRO A 252 -10.33 -12.50 -20.58
N ARG A 253 -10.68 -11.30 -20.15
CA ARG A 253 -11.65 -10.45 -20.86
C ARG A 253 -11.14 -10.05 -22.25
N THR A 254 -9.82 -9.88 -22.39
CA THR A 254 -9.20 -9.57 -23.68
C THR A 254 -9.16 -10.78 -24.58
N ALA A 255 -8.91 -11.98 -24.01
CA ALA A 255 -8.86 -13.23 -24.76
C ALA A 255 -10.22 -13.65 -25.36
N GLU A 256 -11.33 -13.20 -24.77
CA GLU A 256 -12.70 -13.43 -25.25
C GLU A 256 -13.08 -12.51 -26.44
N ARG A 257 -12.26 -11.50 -26.75
CA ARG A 257 -12.50 -10.54 -27.82
C ARG A 257 -11.70 -10.88 -29.08
N ASP A 258 -12.14 -10.35 -30.22
CA ASP A 258 -11.38 -10.47 -31.48
C ASP A 258 -10.09 -9.62 -31.42
N VAL A 259 -8.95 -10.30 -31.30
CA VAL A 259 -7.63 -9.69 -31.05
C VAL A 259 -6.87 -9.55 -32.37
N TYR A 260 -6.74 -8.33 -32.85
CA TYR A 260 -6.01 -8.03 -34.10
C TYR A 260 -4.52 -7.70 -33.83
N ALA A 261 -3.66 -7.87 -34.85
CA ALA A 261 -2.21 -7.77 -34.73
C ALA A 261 -1.73 -6.44 -34.11
N ARG A 262 -2.33 -5.31 -34.48
CA ARG A 262 -1.98 -4.00 -33.92
C ARG A 262 -2.28 -3.89 -32.40
N LEU A 263 -3.30 -4.62 -31.93
CA LEU A 263 -3.61 -4.66 -30.50
C LEU A 263 -2.56 -5.47 -29.73
N VAL A 264 -2.08 -6.57 -30.28
CA VAL A 264 -1.00 -7.37 -29.67
C VAL A 264 0.23 -6.50 -29.45
N SER A 265 0.65 -5.72 -30.46
CA SER A 265 1.78 -4.77 -30.32
C SER A 265 1.51 -3.72 -29.23
N LEU A 266 0.30 -3.15 -29.20
CA LEU A 266 -0.08 -2.15 -28.20
C LEU A 266 -0.07 -2.73 -26.77
N ILE A 267 -0.53 -3.96 -26.59
CA ILE A 267 -0.50 -4.65 -25.29
C ILE A 267 0.97 -4.90 -24.88
N SER A 268 1.79 -5.43 -25.77
CA SER A 268 3.21 -5.70 -25.53
C SER A 268 3.97 -4.43 -25.13
N GLU A 269 3.78 -3.32 -25.87
CA GLU A 269 4.36 -2.01 -25.55
C GLU A 269 3.88 -1.49 -24.19
N SER A 270 2.60 -1.65 -23.90
CA SER A 270 2.01 -1.20 -22.61
C SER A 270 2.59 -1.97 -21.43
N ILE A 271 2.79 -3.28 -21.57
CA ILE A 271 3.42 -4.11 -20.53
C ILE A 271 4.88 -3.70 -20.32
N MET A 272 5.64 -3.45 -21.39
CA MET A 272 7.02 -2.97 -21.25
C MET A 272 7.07 -1.61 -20.53
N LEU A 273 6.24 -0.67 -20.95
CA LEU A 273 6.17 0.64 -20.30
C LEU A 273 5.78 0.51 -18.82
N LEU A 274 4.91 -0.46 -18.48
CA LEU A 274 4.55 -0.78 -17.11
C LEU A 274 5.79 -1.26 -16.35
N LYS A 275 6.50 -2.23 -16.88
CA LYS A 275 7.69 -2.80 -16.27
C LYS A 275 8.78 -1.73 -16.05
N ASP A 276 9.11 -0.93 -17.06
CA ASP A 276 10.13 0.10 -16.96
C ASP A 276 9.81 1.11 -15.84
N LYS A 277 8.54 1.45 -15.72
CA LYS A 277 8.10 2.34 -14.65
C LYS A 277 8.14 1.68 -13.29
N MET A 278 7.69 0.44 -13.18
CA MET A 278 7.79 -0.31 -11.92
C MET A 278 9.26 -0.36 -11.46
N THR A 279 10.18 -0.69 -12.36
CA THR A 279 11.63 -0.72 -12.05
C THR A 279 12.17 0.65 -11.65
N LYS A 280 11.73 1.72 -12.30
CA LYS A 280 12.15 3.09 -11.94
C LYS A 280 11.61 3.55 -10.59
N TYR A 281 10.36 3.18 -10.27
CA TYR A 281 9.72 3.60 -9.02
C TYR A 281 10.09 2.72 -7.83
N PHE A 282 10.40 1.48 -8.08
CA PHE A 282 10.86 0.51 -7.10
C PHE A 282 12.28 0.07 -7.50
N PRO A 283 13.28 0.95 -7.32
CA PRO A 283 14.66 0.52 -7.50
C PRO A 283 14.86 -0.69 -6.60
N SER A 284 15.49 -1.71 -7.13
CA SER A 284 15.79 -2.92 -6.39
C SER A 284 16.50 -2.54 -5.10
N VAL A 285 15.81 -2.64 -3.98
CA VAL A 285 16.49 -2.86 -2.71
C VAL A 285 17.22 -4.17 -2.95
N ASN A 286 18.52 -4.22 -2.71
CA ASN A 286 19.26 -5.46 -2.82
C ASN A 286 18.75 -6.37 -1.69
N VAL A 287 17.73 -7.16 -2.00
CA VAL A 287 16.97 -7.93 -1.00
C VAL A 287 17.83 -9.03 -0.44
N ASP A 288 18.80 -9.48 -1.24
CA ASP A 288 19.76 -10.54 -0.89
C ASP A 288 20.61 -10.13 0.31
N ASP A 289 20.90 -8.82 0.47
CA ASP A 289 21.64 -8.29 1.63
C ASP A 289 20.89 -8.49 2.97
N TYR A 290 19.58 -8.78 2.91
CA TYR A 290 18.71 -8.98 4.08
C TYR A 290 18.20 -10.43 4.22
N ASP A 291 18.71 -11.38 3.45
CA ASP A 291 18.29 -12.78 3.53
C ASP A 291 18.58 -13.40 4.91
N TRP A 292 19.61 -12.91 5.60
CA TRP A 292 19.88 -13.30 6.97
C TRP A 292 18.74 -12.91 7.94
N VAL A 293 18.01 -11.84 7.66
CA VAL A 293 16.82 -11.46 8.45
C VAL A 293 15.67 -12.43 8.19
N ARG A 294 15.53 -12.89 6.96
CA ARG A 294 14.47 -13.82 6.56
C ARG A 294 14.68 -15.21 7.12
N ASN A 295 15.90 -15.70 7.01
CA ASN A 295 16.31 -17.02 7.54
C ASN A 295 17.80 -17.02 7.94
N PRO A 296 18.10 -16.73 9.20
CA PRO A 296 19.47 -16.67 9.68
C PRO A 296 20.21 -18.02 9.62
N PHE A 297 19.47 -19.14 9.55
CA PHE A 297 20.04 -20.49 9.56
C PHE A 297 20.53 -20.96 8.18
N SER A 298 20.07 -20.33 7.09
CA SER A 298 20.42 -20.72 5.71
C SER A 298 21.52 -19.91 5.07
N VAL A 299 21.87 -18.74 5.65
CA VAL A 299 22.83 -17.81 5.02
C VAL A 299 24.30 -18.17 5.30
N SER A 300 25.18 -17.77 4.40
CA SER A 300 26.62 -17.74 4.63
C SER A 300 27.01 -16.40 5.23
N VAL A 301 27.49 -16.40 6.50
CA VAL A 301 27.79 -15.14 7.19
C VAL A 301 28.84 -14.31 6.45
N ASN A 302 29.79 -14.94 5.77
CA ASN A 302 30.81 -14.27 4.97
C ASN A 302 30.27 -13.49 3.77
N GLU A 303 29.03 -13.75 3.38
CA GLU A 303 28.34 -13.10 2.24
C GLU A 303 27.42 -11.97 2.71
N VAL A 304 27.22 -11.82 4.03
CA VAL A 304 26.35 -10.77 4.58
C VAL A 304 27.11 -9.46 4.63
N ILE A 305 26.58 -8.44 3.97
CA ILE A 305 27.20 -7.12 3.88
C ILE A 305 26.57 -6.17 4.93
N GLY A 306 27.41 -5.34 5.55
CA GLY A 306 26.96 -4.24 6.41
C GLY A 306 26.67 -4.60 7.86
N LEU A 307 27.12 -5.77 8.31
CA LEU A 307 27.17 -6.13 9.72
C LEU A 307 28.49 -5.67 10.34
N ARG A 308 28.45 -5.31 11.63
CA ARG A 308 29.66 -5.08 12.45
C ARG A 308 30.17 -6.43 12.93
N PHE A 309 31.43 -6.50 13.31
CA PHE A 309 32.04 -7.74 13.80
C PHE A 309 31.24 -8.42 14.93
N SER A 310 30.75 -7.65 15.89
CA SER A 310 29.91 -8.19 16.98
C SER A 310 28.55 -8.73 16.49
N GLU A 311 27.98 -8.11 15.46
CA GLU A 311 26.73 -8.57 14.82
C GLU A 311 26.97 -9.86 14.04
N GLU A 312 28.13 -9.99 13.36
CA GLU A 312 28.54 -11.20 12.65
C GLU A 312 28.78 -12.36 13.63
N ASP A 313 29.47 -12.11 14.73
CA ASP A 313 29.74 -13.11 15.79
C ASP A 313 28.42 -13.61 16.41
N ASN A 314 27.51 -12.70 16.72
CA ASN A 314 26.16 -13.03 17.18
C ASN A 314 25.41 -13.88 16.15
N LEU A 315 25.48 -13.54 14.85
CA LEU A 315 24.80 -14.28 13.79
C LEU A 315 25.38 -15.69 13.62
N ILE A 316 26.70 -15.86 13.73
CA ILE A 316 27.35 -17.20 13.71
C ILE A 316 26.86 -18.04 14.86
N SER A 317 26.82 -17.49 16.06
CA SER A 317 26.40 -18.18 17.28
C SER A 317 24.93 -18.59 17.19
N LEU A 318 24.05 -17.66 16.79
CA LEU A 318 22.64 -17.89 16.59
C LEU A 318 22.37 -18.97 15.52
N LYS A 319 23.08 -18.92 14.39
CA LYS A 319 22.93 -19.87 13.28
C LYS A 319 23.23 -21.31 13.71
N ASN A 320 24.17 -21.51 14.64
CA ASN A 320 24.56 -22.83 15.11
C ASN A 320 23.72 -23.33 16.28
N ASP A 321 22.79 -22.50 16.81
CA ASP A 321 21.87 -22.93 17.86
C ASP A 321 20.69 -23.74 17.29
N ARG A 322 20.70 -25.04 17.58
CA ARG A 322 19.67 -25.98 17.13
C ARG A 322 18.31 -25.72 17.77
N THR A 323 18.29 -25.21 19.00
CA THR A 323 17.04 -24.91 19.72
C THR A 323 16.35 -23.70 19.09
N LEU A 324 17.13 -22.66 18.78
CA LEU A 324 16.60 -21.49 18.08
C LEU A 324 16.13 -21.83 16.66
N ASN A 325 16.80 -22.75 15.96
CA ASN A 325 16.35 -23.21 14.65
C ASN A 325 14.97 -23.90 14.73
N LEU A 326 14.72 -24.71 15.75
CA LEU A 326 13.40 -25.29 15.98
C LEU A 326 12.35 -24.19 16.25
N LYS A 327 12.69 -23.23 17.11
CA LYS A 327 11.80 -22.09 17.41
C LYS A 327 11.50 -21.22 16.19
N PHE A 328 12.48 -21.01 15.32
CA PHE A 328 12.29 -20.27 14.08
C PHE A 328 11.19 -20.89 13.19
N ASN A 329 11.13 -22.21 13.12
CA ASN A 329 10.11 -22.92 12.34
C ASN A 329 8.69 -22.89 12.97
N GLU A 330 8.57 -22.51 14.24
CA GLU A 330 7.31 -22.46 14.99
C GLU A 330 6.66 -21.07 15.00
N MET A 331 7.38 -20.02 14.61
CA MET A 331 6.91 -18.64 14.75
C MET A 331 7.18 -17.79 13.51
N THR A 332 6.57 -16.61 13.43
CA THR A 332 6.83 -15.65 12.37
C THR A 332 8.22 -15.04 12.54
N VAL A 333 8.79 -14.52 11.43
CA VAL A 333 10.11 -13.85 11.44
C VAL A 333 10.17 -12.71 12.47
N ASN A 334 9.09 -11.92 12.58
CA ASN A 334 9.02 -10.83 13.58
C ASN A 334 9.16 -11.37 15.01
N LYS A 335 8.34 -12.36 15.35
CA LYS A 335 8.37 -12.98 16.69
C LYS A 335 9.70 -13.66 16.99
N PHE A 336 10.29 -14.29 15.99
CA PHE A 336 11.61 -14.92 16.15
C PHE A 336 12.68 -13.93 16.56
N TRP A 337 12.76 -12.79 15.85
CA TRP A 337 13.80 -11.80 16.17
C TRP A 337 13.56 -11.09 17.50
N ILE A 338 12.30 -10.93 17.89
CA ILE A 338 11.98 -10.41 19.23
C ILE A 338 12.36 -11.43 20.31
N TYR A 339 12.06 -12.72 20.09
CA TYR A 339 12.45 -13.81 21.01
C TYR A 339 13.97 -13.95 21.13
N ALA A 340 14.68 -13.95 20.01
CA ALA A 340 16.13 -14.09 19.95
C ALA A 340 16.87 -12.89 20.59
N GLN A 341 16.21 -11.74 20.77
CA GLN A 341 16.81 -10.55 21.38
C GLN A 341 17.29 -10.77 22.81
N ALA A 342 16.68 -11.69 23.55
CA ALA A 342 17.08 -12.00 24.92
C ALA A 342 18.50 -12.58 24.99
N GLU A 343 18.91 -13.36 23.99
CA GLU A 343 20.21 -14.03 23.94
C GLU A 343 21.19 -13.37 22.98
N PHE A 344 20.69 -12.85 21.84
CA PHE A 344 21.47 -12.21 20.78
C PHE A 344 20.99 -10.78 20.52
N PRO A 345 21.17 -9.83 21.47
CA PRO A 345 20.53 -8.51 21.41
C PRO A 345 20.98 -7.68 20.20
N GLU A 346 22.28 -7.66 19.85
CA GLU A 346 22.80 -6.77 18.80
C GLU A 346 22.25 -7.13 17.42
N ILE A 347 22.35 -8.40 17.02
CA ILE A 347 21.86 -8.84 15.71
C ILE A 347 20.33 -8.79 15.64
N SER A 348 19.64 -9.07 16.74
CA SER A 348 18.18 -9.02 16.80
C SER A 348 17.65 -7.59 16.67
N ILE A 349 18.27 -6.61 17.36
CA ILE A 349 17.94 -5.19 17.20
C ILE A 349 18.18 -4.76 15.75
N LYS A 350 19.27 -5.19 15.12
CA LYS A 350 19.55 -4.91 13.72
C LYS A 350 18.45 -5.47 12.80
N ALA A 351 18.02 -6.71 13.02
CA ALA A 351 16.91 -7.32 12.27
C ALA A 351 15.58 -6.56 12.47
N ILE A 352 15.26 -6.21 13.72
CA ILE A 352 14.06 -5.44 14.05
C ILE A 352 14.11 -4.05 13.37
N THR A 353 15.27 -3.41 13.29
CA THR A 353 15.45 -2.13 12.58
C THR A 353 15.10 -2.23 11.09
N ILE A 354 15.27 -3.41 10.47
CA ILE A 354 14.91 -3.67 9.07
C ILE A 354 13.43 -4.03 8.94
N LEU A 355 12.84 -4.74 9.90
CA LEU A 355 11.47 -5.23 9.85
C LEU A 355 10.43 -4.18 10.27
N LEU A 356 10.81 -3.27 11.18
CA LEU A 356 9.89 -2.31 11.79
C LEU A 356 9.42 -1.19 10.83
N PRO A 357 10.24 -0.63 9.89
CA PRO A 357 9.77 0.41 9.00
C PRO A 357 8.56 -0.01 8.17
N PHE A 358 7.61 0.90 8.05
CA PHE A 358 6.44 0.70 7.19
C PHE A 358 6.83 0.71 5.71
N SER A 359 6.28 -0.20 4.92
CA SER A 359 6.40 -0.21 3.46
C SER A 359 5.23 0.49 2.75
N THR A 360 4.07 0.58 3.41
CA THR A 360 2.84 1.12 2.81
C THR A 360 2.04 1.98 3.79
N LEU A 361 1.10 2.77 3.27
CA LEU A 361 0.09 3.52 4.04
C LEU A 361 -1.25 2.74 4.12
N TYR A 362 -1.21 1.43 4.25
CA TYR A 362 -2.38 0.54 4.19
C TYR A 362 -3.50 0.93 5.18
N LEU A 363 -3.16 1.22 6.45
CA LEU A 363 -4.16 1.58 7.47
C LEU A 363 -4.86 2.92 7.20
N ARG A 364 -4.41 3.68 6.20
CA ARG A 364 -5.02 4.94 5.77
C ARG A 364 -6.50 4.77 5.44
N GLU A 365 -6.83 3.79 4.59
CA GLU A 365 -8.22 3.62 4.14
C GLU A 365 -9.15 3.28 5.30
N GLN A 366 -8.65 2.58 6.31
CA GLN A 366 -9.39 2.29 7.54
C GLN A 366 -9.48 3.53 8.44
N GLY A 367 -8.36 4.21 8.68
CA GLY A 367 -8.32 5.43 9.50
C GLY A 367 -9.20 6.54 8.93
N PHE A 368 -9.07 6.86 7.63
CA PHE A 368 -9.93 7.88 7.01
C PHE A 368 -11.37 7.44 6.83
N SER A 369 -11.64 6.17 6.62
CA SER A 369 -13.01 5.66 6.61
C SER A 369 -13.68 5.86 7.98
N ALA A 370 -12.93 5.66 9.07
CA ALA A 370 -13.39 5.95 10.42
C ALA A 370 -13.61 7.45 10.62
N VAL A 371 -12.61 8.29 10.30
CA VAL A 371 -12.70 9.75 10.37
C VAL A 371 -13.88 10.27 9.55
N THR A 372 -14.06 9.86 8.30
CA THR A 372 -15.19 10.28 7.47
C THR A 372 -16.53 9.78 7.98
N THR A 373 -16.58 8.64 8.65
CA THR A 373 -17.80 8.12 9.29
C THR A 373 -18.15 8.96 10.52
N ILE A 374 -17.16 9.35 11.29
CA ILE A 374 -17.30 10.22 12.48
C ILE A 374 -17.76 11.63 12.09
N ILE A 375 -17.11 12.23 11.07
CA ILE A 375 -17.44 13.58 10.55
C ILE A 375 -18.62 13.56 9.56
N SER A 376 -19.38 12.48 9.45
CA SER A 376 -20.50 12.45 8.51
C SER A 376 -21.47 13.60 8.79
N LYS A 377 -22.15 14.11 7.73
CA LYS A 377 -23.14 15.20 7.81
C LYS A 377 -24.21 15.01 8.89
N LYS A 378 -24.42 13.79 9.38
CA LYS A 378 -25.35 13.49 10.49
C LYS A 378 -24.76 13.83 11.86
N ARG A 379 -23.44 14.02 11.96
CA ARG A 379 -22.70 14.33 13.21
C ARG A 379 -22.00 15.69 13.16
N GLU A 380 -22.56 16.67 12.46
CA GLU A 380 -22.02 18.05 12.36
C GLU A 380 -21.81 18.76 13.70
N ARG A 381 -22.24 18.15 14.81
CA ARG A 381 -22.12 18.70 16.16
C ARG A 381 -20.82 18.30 16.89
N LEU A 382 -20.02 17.40 16.33
CA LEU A 382 -18.73 17.05 16.91
C LEU A 382 -17.73 18.17 16.67
N ARG A 383 -17.28 18.82 17.73
CA ARG A 383 -16.38 19.97 17.66
C ARG A 383 -14.90 19.59 17.51
N SER A 384 -14.53 18.33 17.71
CA SER A 384 -13.17 17.82 17.62
C SER A 384 -13.18 16.38 17.09
N VAL A 385 -12.41 16.12 16.02
CA VAL A 385 -12.24 14.79 15.41
C VAL A 385 -11.19 14.01 16.18
N GLU A 386 -10.38 14.67 16.97
CA GLU A 386 -9.29 14.08 17.74
C GLU A 386 -9.82 13.09 18.79
N GLU A 387 -11.00 13.34 19.35
CA GLU A 387 -11.59 12.53 20.44
C GLU A 387 -12.28 11.24 19.96
N ASP A 388 -12.88 11.23 18.75
CA ASP A 388 -13.74 10.13 18.29
C ASP A 388 -13.09 9.18 17.26
N SER A 389 -11.93 9.53 16.69
CA SER A 389 -11.21 8.68 15.72
C SER A 389 -10.56 7.45 16.36
N GLU A 390 -10.63 7.33 17.67
CA GLU A 390 -9.89 6.39 18.50
C GLU A 390 -10.53 5.00 18.66
N ASP A 391 -11.84 4.86 18.47
CA ASP A 391 -12.56 3.60 18.66
C ASP A 391 -12.38 2.54 17.54
N SER A 392 -11.70 2.87 16.43
CA SER A 392 -11.56 1.97 15.26
C SER A 392 -10.13 1.46 15.02
N ARG A 393 -9.31 1.35 16.04
CA ARG A 393 -7.83 1.35 15.98
C ARG A 393 -7.11 0.04 16.03
N THR A 394 -7.76 -1.05 16.38
CA THR A 394 -7.13 -2.37 16.40
C THR A 394 -7.32 -3.07 15.07
N CYS A 395 -6.24 -3.53 14.48
CA CYS A 395 -6.29 -4.49 13.38
C CYS A 395 -7.08 -5.71 13.88
N PRO A 396 -8.21 -6.09 13.27
CA PRO A 396 -8.90 -7.30 13.70
C PRO A 396 -7.96 -8.50 13.55
N PRO A 397 -8.05 -9.51 14.42
CA PRO A 397 -7.26 -10.72 14.26
C PRO A 397 -7.54 -11.34 12.88
N PRO A 398 -6.56 -12.03 12.27
CA PRO A 398 -6.62 -12.48 10.88
C PRO A 398 -7.75 -13.47 10.55
N ASP A 399 -8.48 -13.98 11.53
CA ASP A 399 -9.47 -15.05 11.37
C ASP A 399 -10.92 -14.58 11.16
N THR A 400 -11.22 -13.29 11.02
CA THR A 400 -12.60 -12.79 10.85
C THR A 400 -12.87 -12.17 9.48
N MET A 401 -12.25 -12.65 8.42
CA MET A 401 -12.80 -12.43 7.10
C MET A 401 -13.91 -13.45 6.88
N ASP A 402 -15.11 -13.14 7.35
CA ASP A 402 -16.33 -13.83 6.96
C ASP A 402 -16.49 -13.78 5.44
N VAL A 403 -16.17 -14.89 4.80
CA VAL A 403 -16.62 -15.16 3.44
C VAL A 403 -18.12 -15.36 3.54
N PRO A 404 -18.97 -14.56 2.90
CA PRO A 404 -20.39 -14.78 2.90
C PRO A 404 -20.66 -16.18 2.33
N PRO A 405 -21.52 -16.99 2.96
CA PRO A 405 -21.81 -18.34 2.48
C PRO A 405 -22.43 -18.28 1.06
N PRO A 406 -22.13 -19.24 0.20
CA PRO A 406 -22.73 -19.33 -1.12
C PRO A 406 -24.25 -19.39 -0.98
N LYS A 407 -24.96 -18.54 -1.70
CA LYS A 407 -26.43 -18.51 -1.73
C LYS A 407 -26.94 -19.91 -2.09
N GLY A 408 -27.56 -20.54 -1.13
CA GLY A 408 -28.10 -21.87 -1.27
C GLY A 408 -29.15 -21.96 -2.37
N THR A 409 -29.02 -22.99 -3.15
CA THR A 409 -29.99 -23.48 -4.14
C THR A 409 -31.36 -23.68 -3.46
N ILE A 410 -32.36 -23.02 -3.96
CA ILE A 410 -33.77 -23.22 -3.54
C ILE A 410 -34.22 -24.57 -4.07
N PHE A 411 -34.39 -25.57 -3.19
CA PHE A 411 -35.13 -26.79 -3.53
C PHE A 411 -36.62 -26.53 -3.41
N PRO A 412 -37.45 -27.00 -4.35
CA PRO A 412 -38.91 -26.84 -4.27
C PRO A 412 -39.49 -27.74 -3.18
N ARG A 413 -40.36 -27.18 -2.33
CA ARG A 413 -41.14 -27.92 -1.34
C ARG A 413 -42.17 -28.81 -2.08
N THR A 414 -42.00 -30.11 -1.95
CA THR A 414 -43.05 -31.06 -2.27
C THR A 414 -44.17 -30.98 -1.19
N LYS A 415 -45.38 -30.67 -1.65
CA LYS A 415 -46.60 -30.86 -0.85
C LYS A 415 -46.87 -32.35 -0.70
N ASN A 416 -46.90 -32.87 0.49
CA ASN A 416 -47.57 -34.12 0.79
C ASN A 416 -48.89 -33.82 1.49
N LYS A 417 -49.88 -34.59 1.06
CA LYS A 417 -51.24 -34.64 1.59
C LYS A 417 -51.29 -35.04 3.06
#